data_598fb90906c5412f32195e49f3615fbc
#
_entry.id   598fb90906c5412f32195e49f3615fbc
#
_cell.length_a   1.000
_cell.length_b   1.000
_cell.length_c   1.000
_cell.angle_alpha   90.00
_cell.angle_beta   90.00
_cell.angle_gamma   90.00
#
_symmetry.space_group_name_H-M   'P 1'
#
loop_
_entity.id
_entity.type
_entity.pdbx_description
1 polymer ?
#
loop_
_entity_poly.entity_id
_entity_poly.type
_entity_poly.pdbx_seq_one_letter_code
_entity_poly.pdbx_strand_id
1 'polypeptide(L)'
;MLTRMLGEEDAALSFDGPCPFSDVAAGKPSAYTGYTFAQGYTTGVSATTFNPGGTLSFKHYITFLLRALGYDDGAGDFTFAASLDKAVEIGMMTRASADCILQKQYALYRGDLVDLSVSALTTPLADGSATLAESLAKKGVFTWEEGRAQGLIGGG
;
A
#
# COMPACT_ATOMS: atom_id res chain seq x y z
N MET A 1 7.74 -3.15 3.77
CA MET A 1 7.24 -3.96 2.64
C MET A 1 6.65 -3.07 1.55
N LEU A 2 5.74 -2.14 1.87
CA LEU A 2 5.14 -1.22 0.88
C LEU A 2 6.21 -0.45 0.09
N THR A 3 7.15 0.25 0.75
CA THR A 3 8.23 1.02 0.11
C THR A 3 9.11 0.17 -0.81
N ARG A 4 9.37 -1.09 -0.46
CA ARG A 4 10.09 -2.04 -1.33
C ARG A 4 9.30 -2.39 -2.58
N MET A 5 8.01 -2.67 -2.42
CA MET A 5 7.12 -2.96 -3.54
C MET A 5 7.08 -1.79 -4.53
N LEU A 6 7.08 -0.56 -4.01
CA LEU A 6 7.04 0.67 -4.82
C LEU A 6 8.42 1.10 -5.36
N GLY A 7 9.51 0.38 -5.03
CA GLY A 7 10.86 0.76 -5.42
C GLY A 7 11.42 1.99 -4.70
N GLU A 8 10.83 2.34 -3.55
CA GLU A 8 11.10 3.57 -2.81
C GLU A 8 11.92 3.33 -1.53
N GLU A 9 12.55 2.14 -1.37
CA GLU A 9 13.25 1.82 -0.13
C GLU A 9 14.44 2.74 0.12
N ASP A 10 15.24 3.03 -0.89
CA ASP A 10 16.42 3.90 -0.75
C ASP A 10 16.01 5.34 -0.44
N ALA A 11 14.92 5.82 -1.06
CA ALA A 11 14.36 7.13 -0.76
C ALA A 11 13.86 7.20 0.69
N ALA A 12 13.18 6.14 1.16
CA ALA A 12 12.70 6.07 2.53
C ALA A 12 13.83 5.96 3.56
N LEU A 13 14.92 5.24 3.24
CA LEU A 13 16.11 5.14 4.11
C LEU A 13 16.88 6.45 4.21
N SER A 14 16.91 7.23 3.12
CA SER A 14 17.61 8.51 3.01
C SER A 14 16.75 9.70 3.44
N PHE A 15 15.52 9.45 3.86
CA PHE A 15 14.59 10.52 4.22
C PHE A 15 15.03 11.23 5.49
N ASP A 16 15.28 12.54 5.39
CA ASP A 16 15.70 13.44 6.46
C ASP A 16 14.61 14.44 6.89
N GLY A 17 13.41 14.32 6.28
CA GLY A 17 12.25 15.13 6.62
C GLY A 17 11.65 14.79 7.98
N PRO A 18 10.69 15.60 8.45
CA PRO A 18 10.09 15.40 9.75
C PRO A 18 9.25 14.12 9.82
N CYS A 19 9.38 13.37 10.92
CA CYS A 19 8.45 12.33 11.31
C CYS A 19 7.51 12.91 12.38
N PRO A 20 6.19 13.02 12.14
CA PRO A 20 5.28 13.65 13.08
C PRO A 20 4.97 12.77 14.31
N PHE A 21 5.39 11.51 14.29
CA PHE A 21 4.98 10.51 15.27
C PHE A 21 6.00 10.40 16.41
N SER A 22 5.59 10.75 17.63
CA SER A 22 6.43 10.77 18.82
C SER A 22 6.74 9.39 19.40
N ASP A 23 5.98 8.38 19.01
CA ASP A 23 6.11 6.98 19.46
C ASP A 23 6.98 6.12 18.52
N VAL A 24 7.57 6.71 17.49
CA VAL A 24 8.48 6.04 16.56
C VAL A 24 9.93 6.30 16.96
N ALA A 25 10.71 5.23 17.13
CA ALA A 25 12.12 5.34 17.48
C ALA A 25 12.90 6.09 16.40
N ALA A 26 13.86 6.93 16.85
CA ALA A 26 14.75 7.68 15.96
C ALA A 26 15.58 6.75 15.04
N GLY A 27 16.06 7.30 13.93
CA GLY A 27 16.86 6.59 12.95
C GLY A 27 16.01 5.94 11.85
N LYS A 28 16.34 4.72 11.42
CA LYS A 28 15.63 4.04 10.31
C LYS A 28 14.11 3.98 10.50
N PRO A 29 13.55 3.62 11.68
CA PRO A 29 12.10 3.61 11.86
C PRO A 29 11.46 4.97 11.57
N SER A 30 12.01 6.07 12.10
CA SER A 30 11.48 7.40 11.85
C SER A 30 11.64 7.86 10.40
N ALA A 31 12.74 7.48 9.72
CA ALA A 31 12.94 7.76 8.31
C ALA A 31 11.85 7.08 7.45
N TYR A 32 11.65 5.77 7.61
CA TYR A 32 10.59 5.06 6.90
C TYR A 32 9.20 5.61 7.17
N THR A 33 8.89 5.89 8.45
CA THR A 33 7.56 6.34 8.84
C THR A 33 7.32 7.78 8.40
N GLY A 34 8.32 8.65 8.52
CA GLY A 34 8.28 10.03 8.03
C GLY A 34 8.11 10.08 6.50
N TYR A 35 8.87 9.25 5.78
CA TYR A 35 8.72 9.12 4.33
C TYR A 35 7.32 8.70 3.92
N THR A 36 6.81 7.60 4.51
CA THR A 36 5.47 7.09 4.15
C THR A 36 4.35 8.07 4.52
N PHE A 37 4.55 8.88 5.57
CA PHE A 37 3.66 9.98 5.89
C PHE A 37 3.75 11.10 4.85
N ALA A 38 4.95 11.53 4.47
CA ALA A 38 5.16 12.57 3.46
C ALA A 38 4.60 12.19 2.08
N GLN A 39 4.62 10.89 1.72
CA GLN A 39 4.01 10.37 0.50
C GLN A 39 2.48 10.15 0.61
N GLY A 40 1.88 10.39 1.78
CA GLY A 40 0.46 10.18 1.99
C GLY A 40 0.03 8.72 2.16
N TYR A 41 0.97 7.77 2.20
CA TYR A 41 0.63 6.34 2.37
C TYR A 41 0.08 6.01 3.76
N THR A 42 0.45 6.79 4.76
CA THR A 42 -0.08 6.66 6.12
C THR A 42 -0.41 8.01 6.74
N THR A 43 -1.40 8.03 7.61
CA THR A 43 -1.76 9.20 8.43
C THR A 43 -1.53 8.95 9.92
N GLY A 44 -0.95 7.78 10.27
CA GLY A 44 -0.87 7.32 11.65
C GLY A 44 -2.23 6.91 12.24
N VAL A 45 -2.24 6.57 13.51
CA VAL A 45 -3.49 6.34 14.28
C VAL A 45 -4.02 7.66 14.89
N SER A 46 -3.16 8.67 14.96
CA SER A 46 -3.48 10.06 15.28
C SER A 46 -2.44 10.99 14.64
N ALA A 47 -2.63 12.30 14.77
CA ALA A 47 -1.69 13.29 14.24
C ALA A 47 -0.24 13.11 14.76
N THR A 48 -0.06 12.51 15.93
CA THR A 48 1.26 12.39 16.58
C THR A 48 1.62 10.96 16.99
N THR A 49 0.78 9.97 16.65
CA THR A 49 0.96 8.57 17.06
C THR A 49 0.85 7.65 15.85
N PHE A 50 1.84 6.80 15.63
CA PHE A 50 1.86 5.78 14.58
C PHE A 50 1.42 4.40 15.07
N ASN A 51 1.75 4.06 16.34
CA ASN A 51 1.56 2.76 16.99
C ASN A 51 2.35 1.62 16.34
N PRO A 52 3.70 1.70 16.30
CA PRO A 52 4.55 0.71 15.62
C PRO A 52 4.46 -0.69 16.22
N GLY A 53 4.04 -0.82 17.48
CA GLY A 53 3.78 -2.11 18.14
C GLY A 53 2.36 -2.66 17.95
N GLY A 54 1.50 -1.93 17.24
CA GLY A 54 0.12 -2.32 17.01
C GLY A 54 -0.02 -3.47 16.01
N THR A 55 -1.12 -4.21 16.12
CA THR A 55 -1.45 -5.27 15.17
C THR A 55 -1.92 -4.66 13.84
N LEU A 56 -1.24 -4.99 12.75
CA LEU A 56 -1.66 -4.63 11.41
C LEU A 56 -2.87 -5.49 11.00
N SER A 57 -4.00 -4.86 10.71
CA SER A 57 -5.18 -5.53 10.16
C SER A 57 -5.19 -5.51 8.64
N PHE A 58 -6.01 -6.38 8.02
CA PHE A 58 -6.26 -6.35 6.57
C PHE A 58 -6.72 -4.96 6.09
N LYS A 59 -7.64 -4.31 6.82
CA LYS A 59 -8.12 -2.96 6.46
C LYS A 59 -7.00 -1.92 6.46
N HIS A 60 -6.08 -1.97 7.42
CA HIS A 60 -4.92 -1.07 7.44
C HIS A 60 -4.06 -1.26 6.19
N TYR A 61 -3.72 -2.51 5.85
CA TYR A 61 -2.85 -2.77 4.70
C TYR A 61 -3.54 -2.42 3.38
N ILE A 62 -4.81 -2.76 3.23
CA ILE A 62 -5.61 -2.39 2.05
C ILE A 62 -5.70 -0.86 1.91
N THR A 63 -5.88 -0.12 3.01
CA THR A 63 -5.85 1.35 2.99
C THR A 63 -4.51 1.89 2.45
N PHE A 64 -3.38 1.30 2.86
CA PHE A 64 -2.07 1.68 2.33
C PHE A 64 -1.95 1.40 0.84
N LEU A 65 -2.48 0.25 0.37
CA LEU A 65 -2.48 -0.10 -1.05
C LEU A 65 -3.39 0.82 -1.88
N LEU A 66 -4.58 1.16 -1.38
CA LEU A 66 -5.48 2.12 -2.04
C LEU A 66 -4.81 3.48 -2.21
N ARG A 67 -4.14 3.97 -1.17
CA ARG A 67 -3.37 5.23 -1.26
C ARG A 67 -2.20 5.14 -2.24
N ALA A 68 -1.50 3.99 -2.29
CA ALA A 68 -0.45 3.75 -3.28
C ALA A 68 -0.98 3.68 -4.72
N LEU A 69 -2.23 3.29 -4.90
CA LEU A 69 -2.95 3.32 -6.18
C LEU A 69 -3.43 4.75 -6.55
N GLY A 70 -3.28 5.72 -5.66
CA GLY A 70 -3.66 7.12 -5.88
C GLY A 70 -5.05 7.50 -5.38
N TYR A 71 -5.74 6.63 -4.64
CA TYR A 71 -7.00 6.98 -3.97
C TYR A 71 -6.72 7.71 -2.65
N ASP A 72 -7.51 8.75 -2.35
CA ASP A 72 -7.35 9.59 -1.16
C ASP A 72 -8.61 9.55 -0.28
N ASP A 73 -8.48 8.95 0.89
CA ASP A 73 -9.56 8.91 1.90
C ASP A 73 -9.81 10.28 2.55
N GLY A 74 -8.83 11.18 2.53
CA GLY A 74 -8.98 12.57 2.94
C GLY A 74 -9.80 13.39 1.93
N ALA A 75 -9.70 13.10 0.64
CA ALA A 75 -10.52 13.69 -0.42
C ALA A 75 -11.92 13.05 -0.54
N GLY A 76 -12.14 11.92 0.13
CA GLY A 76 -13.44 11.24 0.16
C GLY A 76 -13.61 10.12 -0.85
N ASP A 77 -12.55 9.65 -1.50
CA ASP A 77 -12.60 8.53 -2.45
C ASP A 77 -13.07 7.23 -1.78
N PHE A 78 -12.75 7.08 -0.49
CA PHE A 78 -13.19 5.97 0.35
C PHE A 78 -13.07 6.35 1.84
N THR A 79 -13.53 5.46 2.72
CA THR A 79 -13.26 5.56 4.17
C THR A 79 -12.52 4.33 4.65
N PHE A 80 -11.79 4.43 5.76
CA PHE A 80 -11.13 3.26 6.37
C PHE A 80 -12.11 2.11 6.62
N ALA A 81 -13.33 2.40 7.05
CA ALA A 81 -14.37 1.39 7.28
C ALA A 81 -14.78 0.66 5.99
N ALA A 82 -14.83 1.38 4.85
CA ALA A 82 -15.23 0.90 3.54
C ALA A 82 -14.03 0.50 2.63
N SER A 83 -12.82 0.42 3.15
CA SER A 83 -11.62 0.11 2.35
C SER A 83 -11.72 -1.22 1.60
N LEU A 84 -12.34 -2.26 2.18
CA LEU A 84 -12.60 -3.53 1.51
C LEU A 84 -13.60 -3.40 0.36
N ASP A 85 -14.67 -2.61 0.55
CA ASP A 85 -15.68 -2.37 -0.49
C ASP A 85 -15.05 -1.60 -1.65
N LYS A 86 -14.21 -0.60 -1.36
CA LYS A 86 -13.45 0.12 -2.39
C LYS A 86 -12.51 -0.80 -3.16
N ALA A 87 -11.78 -1.68 -2.47
CA ALA A 87 -10.90 -2.65 -3.12
C ALA A 87 -11.66 -3.61 -4.06
N VAL A 88 -12.90 -3.97 -3.72
CA VAL A 88 -13.77 -4.75 -4.61
C VAL A 88 -14.27 -3.90 -5.79
N GLU A 89 -14.70 -2.66 -5.53
CA GLU A 89 -15.18 -1.72 -6.55
C GLU A 89 -14.17 -1.52 -7.68
N ILE A 90 -12.89 -1.32 -7.32
CA ILE A 90 -11.80 -1.09 -8.29
C ILE A 90 -11.24 -2.38 -8.89
N GLY A 91 -11.78 -3.55 -8.55
CA GLY A 91 -11.33 -4.84 -9.08
C GLY A 91 -10.03 -5.38 -8.47
N MET A 92 -9.50 -4.77 -7.39
CA MET A 92 -8.31 -5.26 -6.69
C MET A 92 -8.55 -6.64 -6.06
N MET A 93 -9.78 -6.94 -5.66
CA MET A 93 -10.18 -8.25 -5.15
C MET A 93 -11.65 -8.58 -5.48
N THR A 94 -12.01 -9.85 -5.35
CA THR A 94 -13.41 -10.27 -5.49
C THR A 94 -14.20 -10.03 -4.21
N ARG A 95 -15.53 -9.92 -4.31
CA ARG A 95 -16.41 -9.86 -3.14
C ARG A 95 -16.22 -11.08 -2.22
N ALA A 96 -16.10 -12.27 -2.79
CA ALA A 96 -15.87 -13.49 -2.01
C ALA A 96 -14.56 -13.44 -1.21
N SER A 97 -13.48 -12.87 -1.79
CA SER A 97 -12.22 -12.67 -1.07
C SER A 97 -12.37 -11.67 0.07
N ALA A 98 -13.09 -10.56 -0.15
CA ALA A 98 -13.35 -9.57 0.88
C ALA A 98 -14.18 -10.16 2.04
N ASP A 99 -15.22 -10.93 1.74
CA ASP A 99 -16.05 -11.61 2.74
C ASP A 99 -15.26 -12.65 3.54
N CYS A 100 -14.35 -13.37 2.89
CA CYS A 100 -13.42 -14.29 3.56
C CYS A 100 -12.50 -13.54 4.53
N ILE A 101 -11.98 -12.39 4.13
CA ILE A 101 -11.14 -11.52 5.00
C ILE A 101 -11.93 -11.06 6.24
N LEU A 102 -13.19 -10.65 6.07
CA LEU A 102 -14.04 -10.23 7.19
C LEU A 102 -14.32 -11.35 8.19
N GLN A 103 -14.33 -12.60 7.74
CA GLN A 103 -14.51 -13.78 8.61
C GLN A 103 -13.23 -14.22 9.31
N LYS A 104 -12.05 -13.77 8.83
CA LYS A 104 -10.76 -14.10 9.45
C LYS A 104 -10.63 -13.37 10.80
N GLN A 105 -10.46 -14.15 11.87
CA GLN A 105 -10.27 -13.64 13.24
C GLN A 105 -8.78 -13.55 13.64
N TYR A 106 -7.88 -13.70 12.68
CA TYR A 106 -6.43 -13.71 12.94
C TYR A 106 -5.74 -12.48 12.38
N ALA A 107 -4.55 -12.22 12.91
CA ALA A 107 -3.66 -11.18 12.42
C ALA A 107 -3.24 -11.46 10.97
N LEU A 108 -2.93 -10.40 10.24
CA LEU A 108 -2.42 -10.46 8.88
C LEU A 108 -1.07 -11.20 8.85
N TYR A 109 -0.97 -12.25 8.06
CA TYR A 109 0.27 -13.00 7.87
C TYR A 109 1.07 -12.49 6.65
N ARG A 110 2.35 -12.89 6.56
CA ARG A 110 3.22 -12.50 5.44
C ARG A 110 2.66 -12.94 4.07
N GLY A 111 2.05 -14.11 3.99
CA GLY A 111 1.39 -14.58 2.78
C GLY A 111 0.27 -13.65 2.33
N ASP A 112 -0.61 -13.27 3.26
CA ASP A 112 -1.71 -12.33 2.98
C ASP A 112 -1.17 -10.98 2.45
N LEU A 113 -0.04 -10.48 3.01
CA LEU A 113 0.61 -9.25 2.54
C LEU A 113 1.11 -9.38 1.09
N VAL A 114 1.69 -10.53 0.74
CA VAL A 114 2.16 -10.79 -0.64
C VAL A 114 0.98 -10.85 -1.60
N ASP A 115 -0.06 -11.62 -1.27
CA ASP A 115 -1.24 -11.78 -2.12
C ASP A 115 -1.94 -10.43 -2.39
N LEU A 116 -2.14 -9.63 -1.34
CA LEU A 116 -2.70 -8.29 -1.47
C LEU A 116 -1.81 -7.35 -2.29
N SER A 117 -0.48 -7.45 -2.12
CA SER A 117 0.48 -6.65 -2.90
C SER A 117 0.44 -7.00 -4.38
N VAL A 118 0.40 -8.30 -4.72
CA VAL A 118 0.28 -8.77 -6.12
C VAL A 118 -1.04 -8.29 -6.72
N SER A 119 -2.15 -8.40 -5.97
CA SER A 119 -3.44 -7.86 -6.41
C SER A 119 -3.38 -6.37 -6.71
N ALA A 120 -2.74 -5.58 -5.83
CA ALA A 120 -2.59 -4.14 -6.05
C ALA A 120 -1.71 -3.83 -7.29
N LEU A 121 -0.64 -4.60 -7.52
CA LEU A 121 0.23 -4.40 -8.69
C LEU A 121 -0.51 -4.54 -10.02
N THR A 122 -1.49 -5.43 -10.10
CA THR A 122 -2.29 -5.66 -11.32
C THR A 122 -3.54 -4.78 -11.41
N THR A 123 -3.77 -3.92 -10.41
CA THR A 123 -4.93 -3.02 -10.36
C THR A 123 -4.61 -1.69 -11.04
N PRO A 124 -5.54 -1.10 -11.81
CA PRO A 124 -5.38 0.22 -12.38
C PRO A 124 -5.22 1.30 -11.30
N LEU A 125 -4.40 2.31 -11.60
CA LEU A 125 -4.29 3.53 -10.79
C LEU A 125 -5.62 4.29 -10.79
N ALA A 126 -5.83 5.14 -9.79
CA ALA A 126 -7.06 5.93 -9.62
C ALA A 126 -7.37 6.83 -10.83
N ASP A 127 -6.33 7.29 -11.54
CA ASP A 127 -6.47 8.08 -12.77
C ASP A 127 -6.74 7.24 -14.04
N GLY A 128 -6.75 5.91 -13.91
CA GLY A 128 -6.98 4.99 -15.02
C GLY A 128 -5.86 4.93 -16.08
N SER A 129 -4.71 5.56 -15.84
CA SER A 129 -3.65 5.69 -16.84
C SER A 129 -2.92 4.39 -17.15
N ALA A 130 -2.77 3.52 -16.15
CA ALA A 130 -2.03 2.26 -16.23
C ALA A 130 -2.32 1.42 -14.98
N THR A 131 -1.88 0.16 -14.94
CA THR A 131 -1.78 -0.58 -13.68
C THR A 131 -0.62 -0.08 -12.82
N LEU A 132 -0.65 -0.38 -11.52
CA LEU A 132 0.47 -0.02 -10.65
C LEU A 132 1.78 -0.65 -11.16
N ALA A 133 1.76 -1.92 -11.61
CA ALA A 133 2.94 -2.59 -12.14
C ALA A 133 3.49 -1.88 -13.40
N GLU A 134 2.64 -1.49 -14.33
CA GLU A 134 3.05 -0.73 -15.52
C GLU A 134 3.66 0.62 -15.16
N SER A 135 3.07 1.32 -14.18
CA SER A 135 3.63 2.57 -13.67
C SER A 135 5.01 2.39 -13.05
N LEU A 136 5.21 1.31 -12.27
CA LEU A 136 6.50 0.98 -11.66
C LEU A 136 7.55 0.58 -12.70
N ALA A 137 7.17 -0.20 -13.74
CA ALA A 137 8.05 -0.52 -14.86
C ALA A 137 8.46 0.75 -15.63
N LYS A 138 7.53 1.68 -15.85
CA LYS A 138 7.82 2.98 -16.46
C LYS A 138 8.79 3.83 -15.62
N LYS A 139 8.71 3.73 -14.29
CA LYS A 139 9.65 4.37 -13.35
C LYS A 139 11.00 3.65 -13.25
N GLY A 140 11.16 2.47 -13.87
CA GLY A 140 12.40 1.69 -13.86
C GLY A 140 12.62 0.87 -12.59
N VAL A 141 11.58 0.60 -11.81
CA VAL A 141 11.67 -0.26 -10.60
C VAL A 141 12.00 -1.70 -11.00
N PHE A 142 11.46 -2.14 -12.12
CA PHE A 142 11.78 -3.40 -12.80
C PHE A 142 11.52 -3.22 -14.31
N THR A 143 12.02 -4.16 -15.10
CA THR A 143 11.86 -4.10 -16.56
C THR A 143 10.48 -4.61 -16.99
N TRP A 144 10.01 -4.15 -18.16
CA TRP A 144 8.78 -4.67 -18.77
C TRP A 144 8.81 -6.19 -18.99
N GLU A 145 10.00 -6.74 -19.31
CA GLU A 145 10.21 -8.17 -19.50
C GLU A 145 10.01 -8.94 -18.18
N GLU A 146 10.62 -8.47 -17.09
CA GLU A 146 10.43 -9.04 -15.77
C GLU A 146 8.96 -8.99 -15.33
N GLY A 147 8.29 -7.87 -15.55
CA GLY A 147 6.86 -7.71 -15.24
C GLY A 147 5.98 -8.70 -15.98
N ARG A 148 6.24 -8.92 -17.28
CA ARG A 148 5.53 -9.94 -18.07
C ARG A 148 5.84 -11.35 -17.63
N ALA A 149 7.11 -11.67 -17.36
CA ALA A 149 7.54 -12.99 -16.89
C ALA A 149 6.88 -13.39 -15.57
N GLN A 150 6.55 -12.40 -14.71
CA GLN A 150 5.85 -12.60 -13.44
C GLN A 150 4.31 -12.49 -13.57
N GLY A 151 3.77 -12.24 -14.77
CA GLY A 151 2.34 -12.07 -14.99
C GLY A 151 1.75 -10.79 -14.38
N LEU A 152 2.58 -9.81 -14.03
CA LEU A 152 2.15 -8.53 -13.46
C LEU A 152 1.72 -7.52 -14.53
N ILE A 153 2.21 -7.69 -15.75
CA ILE A 153 1.92 -6.85 -16.91
C ILE A 153 1.39 -7.75 -18.02
N GLY A 154 0.27 -7.35 -18.63
CA GLY A 154 -0.32 -8.08 -19.74
C GLY A 154 0.63 -8.17 -20.95
N GLY A 155 0.61 -9.29 -21.66
CA GLY A 155 1.24 -9.40 -22.97
C GLY A 155 0.46 -8.57 -23.98
N GLY A 156 1.12 -7.57 -24.59
CA GLY A 156 0.59 -6.86 -25.74
C GLY A 156 0.57 -7.75 -26.99
#